data_bcf00eef85d6c49d09c81c141e0f4289
#
_entry.id   bcf00eef85d6c49d09c81c141e0f4289
#
_cell.length_a   1.000
_cell.length_b   1.000
_cell.length_c   1.000
_cell.angle_alpha   90.00
_cell.angle_beta   90.00
_cell.angle_gamma   90.00
#
_symmetry.space_group_name_H-M   'P 1'
#
loop_
_entity.id
_entity.type
_entity.pdbx_description
1 polymer ?
#
loop_
_entity_poly.entity_id
_entity_poly.type
_entity_poly.pdbx_seq_one_letter_code
_entity_poly.pdbx_strand_id
1 'polypeptide(L)'
;PTRRSSDLICNSRKMTNITETEALNKVAAYCSTAEHCRAEISEKLQRWGLPYDVIDRILKRLVDEKYIDEERFCRAFVNDKYRFAKWGKVKIAQALQLKKISYNTCRQFLNEIDEEEYLSILDSLLTAKRKSIHAENEYELNGKLMRFALSRGFEMKDIRHCIQLSDENDDFE
;
A
#
# COMPACT_ATOMS: atom_id res chain seq x y z
N PRO A 1 29.31 22.97 -45.89
CA PRO A 1 28.65 23.06 -44.63
C PRO A 1 27.76 21.86 -44.43
N THR A 2 28.26 20.92 -43.73
CA THR A 2 27.73 19.54 -43.56
C THR A 2 26.80 19.51 -42.35
N ARG A 3 25.58 19.06 -42.60
CA ARG A 3 24.62 18.71 -41.56
C ARG A 3 25.01 17.38 -40.92
N ARG A 4 25.22 17.37 -39.64
CA ARG A 4 25.32 16.15 -38.85
C ARG A 4 23.92 15.73 -38.41
N SER A 5 23.58 14.53 -38.83
CA SER A 5 22.38 13.81 -38.43
C SER A 5 22.38 13.56 -36.94
N SER A 6 21.26 13.88 -36.32
CA SER A 6 20.96 13.58 -34.93
C SER A 6 20.87 12.07 -34.74
N ASP A 7 21.75 11.51 -33.95
CA ASP A 7 21.64 10.13 -33.48
C ASP A 7 20.45 10.02 -32.54
N LEU A 8 19.37 9.47 -33.08
CA LEU A 8 18.28 8.92 -32.29
C LEU A 8 18.83 7.74 -31.52
N ILE A 9 19.19 7.97 -30.26
CA ILE A 9 19.51 6.91 -29.30
C ILE A 9 18.21 6.14 -29.06
N CYS A 10 17.99 5.11 -29.88
CA CYS A 10 17.03 4.07 -29.66
C CYS A 10 17.45 3.31 -28.39
N ASN A 11 16.81 3.61 -27.29
CA ASN A 11 17.02 2.92 -26.03
C ASN A 11 16.46 1.49 -26.17
N SER A 12 17.28 0.63 -26.76
CA SER A 12 17.00 -0.81 -26.90
C SER A 12 16.95 -1.42 -25.49
N ARG A 13 15.76 -1.38 -24.86
CA ARG A 13 15.48 -2.28 -23.75
C ARG A 13 15.80 -3.69 -24.25
N LYS A 14 16.79 -4.33 -23.65
CA LYS A 14 17.08 -5.74 -23.88
C LYS A 14 15.77 -6.51 -23.67
N MET A 15 15.13 -6.88 -24.77
CA MET A 15 14.03 -7.84 -24.75
C MET A 15 14.67 -9.15 -24.28
N THR A 16 14.43 -9.50 -23.04
CA THR A 16 14.76 -10.85 -22.58
C THR A 16 13.83 -11.78 -23.32
N ASN A 17 14.39 -12.64 -24.17
CA ASN A 17 13.64 -13.69 -24.88
C ASN A 17 13.19 -14.77 -23.88
N ILE A 18 12.32 -14.37 -22.93
CA ILE A 18 11.73 -15.31 -21.97
C ILE A 18 10.51 -15.96 -22.61
N THR A 19 10.44 -17.26 -22.57
CA THR A 19 9.25 -18.00 -23.06
C THR A 19 8.09 -17.86 -22.05
N GLU A 20 6.86 -18.09 -22.53
CA GLU A 20 5.66 -18.08 -21.67
C GLU A 20 5.78 -19.06 -20.50
N THR A 21 6.29 -20.26 -20.75
CA THR A 21 6.48 -21.28 -19.70
C THR A 21 7.53 -20.87 -18.68
N GLU A 22 8.64 -20.31 -19.09
CA GLU A 22 9.67 -19.81 -18.18
C GLU A 22 9.17 -18.63 -17.34
N ALA A 23 8.42 -17.71 -17.95
CA ALA A 23 7.81 -16.59 -17.29
C ALA A 23 6.79 -17.07 -16.22
N LEU A 24 5.91 -18.00 -16.58
CA LEU A 24 4.96 -18.62 -15.67
C LEU A 24 5.65 -19.24 -14.45
N ASN A 25 6.66 -20.08 -14.69
CA ASN A 25 7.39 -20.75 -13.61
C ASN A 25 8.07 -19.75 -12.66
N LYS A 26 8.70 -18.71 -13.21
CA LYS A 26 9.36 -17.66 -12.43
C LYS A 26 8.37 -16.87 -11.59
N VAL A 27 7.20 -16.48 -12.12
CA VAL A 27 6.21 -15.73 -11.34
C VAL A 27 5.44 -16.62 -10.37
N ALA A 28 5.21 -17.90 -10.67
CA ALA A 28 4.63 -18.85 -9.72
C ALA A 28 5.56 -19.03 -8.50
N ALA A 29 6.86 -19.22 -8.72
CA ALA A 29 7.85 -19.25 -7.65
C ALA A 29 7.87 -17.94 -6.84
N TYR A 30 7.77 -16.79 -7.49
CA TYR A 30 7.70 -15.49 -6.84
C TYR A 30 6.43 -15.34 -5.98
N CYS A 31 5.26 -15.75 -6.48
CA CYS A 31 4.00 -15.76 -5.72
C CYS A 31 4.01 -16.74 -4.55
N SER A 32 4.88 -17.76 -4.57
CA SER A 32 5.01 -18.69 -3.45
C SER A 32 5.79 -18.12 -2.26
N THR A 33 6.51 -17.03 -2.44
CA THR A 33 7.30 -16.39 -1.37
C THR A 33 6.54 -15.32 -0.60
N ALA A 34 5.55 -14.70 -1.21
CA ALA A 34 4.71 -13.66 -0.61
C ALA A 34 3.40 -13.52 -1.41
N GLU A 35 2.38 -12.93 -0.79
CA GLU A 35 1.13 -12.59 -1.47
C GLU A 35 1.34 -11.43 -2.45
N HIS A 36 0.85 -11.61 -3.68
CA HIS A 36 0.91 -10.63 -4.75
C HIS A 36 -0.45 -10.46 -5.42
N CYS A 37 -0.77 -9.24 -5.85
CA CYS A 37 -1.98 -8.99 -6.62
C CYS A 37 -1.73 -9.10 -8.14
N ARG A 38 -2.82 -9.23 -8.91
CA ARG A 38 -2.76 -9.31 -10.38
C ARG A 38 -2.01 -8.13 -11.01
N ALA A 39 -2.20 -6.91 -10.49
CA ALA A 39 -1.54 -5.72 -11.01
C ALA A 39 -0.01 -5.79 -10.88
N GLU A 40 0.51 -6.22 -9.72
CA GLU A 40 1.96 -6.38 -9.51
C GLU A 40 2.58 -7.39 -10.45
N ILE A 41 1.92 -8.54 -10.61
CA ILE A 41 2.41 -9.58 -11.52
C ILE A 41 2.32 -9.12 -12.99
N SER A 42 1.23 -8.46 -13.38
CA SER A 42 1.08 -7.89 -14.72
C SER A 42 2.22 -6.91 -15.04
N GLU A 43 2.52 -5.97 -14.14
CA GLU A 43 3.63 -5.01 -14.32
C GLU A 43 4.99 -5.71 -14.41
N LYS A 44 5.20 -6.78 -13.64
CA LYS A 44 6.43 -7.57 -13.68
C LYS A 44 6.61 -8.26 -15.02
N LEU A 45 5.55 -8.88 -15.55
CA LEU A 45 5.55 -9.54 -16.86
C LEU A 45 5.72 -8.54 -18.01
N GLN A 46 5.10 -7.36 -17.92
CA GLN A 46 5.30 -6.27 -18.89
C GLN A 46 6.76 -5.79 -18.91
N ARG A 47 7.40 -5.67 -17.74
CA ARG A 47 8.83 -5.33 -17.68
C ARG A 47 9.74 -6.39 -18.30
N TRP A 48 9.30 -7.64 -18.36
CA TRP A 48 10.00 -8.70 -19.12
C TRP A 48 9.72 -8.66 -20.61
N GLY A 49 8.85 -7.76 -21.07
CA GLY A 49 8.57 -7.55 -22.49
C GLY A 49 7.58 -8.54 -23.08
N LEU A 50 6.79 -9.23 -22.26
CA LEU A 50 5.78 -10.18 -22.74
C LEU A 50 4.59 -9.44 -23.37
N PRO A 51 3.99 -9.98 -24.46
CA PRO A 51 2.76 -9.47 -25.05
C PRO A 51 1.57 -9.57 -24.08
N TYR A 52 0.58 -8.68 -24.23
CA TYR A 52 -0.58 -8.63 -23.33
C TYR A 52 -1.41 -9.91 -23.31
N ASP A 53 -1.58 -10.58 -24.44
CA ASP A 53 -2.31 -11.85 -24.53
C ASP A 53 -1.61 -12.99 -23.78
N VAL A 54 -0.27 -13.00 -23.78
CA VAL A 54 0.54 -13.93 -22.99
C VAL A 54 0.41 -13.63 -21.49
N ILE A 55 0.46 -12.34 -21.12
CA ILE A 55 0.30 -11.90 -19.74
C ILE A 55 -1.07 -12.33 -19.21
N ASP A 56 -2.13 -12.14 -19.98
CA ASP A 56 -3.49 -12.53 -19.56
C ASP A 56 -3.62 -14.04 -19.35
N ARG A 57 -3.02 -14.86 -20.22
CA ARG A 57 -3.00 -16.34 -20.04
C ARG A 57 -2.27 -16.74 -18.77
N ILE A 58 -1.11 -16.14 -18.52
CA ILE A 58 -0.32 -16.40 -17.30
C ILE A 58 -1.10 -16.00 -16.06
N LEU A 59 -1.67 -14.80 -16.03
CA LEU A 59 -2.46 -14.29 -14.89
C LEU A 59 -3.68 -15.18 -14.60
N LYS A 60 -4.40 -15.59 -15.65
CA LYS A 60 -5.54 -16.50 -15.51
C LYS A 60 -5.11 -17.81 -14.84
N ARG A 61 -4.04 -18.41 -15.33
CA ARG A 61 -3.53 -19.67 -14.78
C ARG A 61 -3.08 -19.53 -13.33
N LEU A 62 -2.38 -18.44 -12.96
CA LEU A 62 -1.96 -18.19 -11.58
C LEU A 62 -3.15 -18.01 -10.64
N VAL A 63 -4.25 -17.43 -11.10
CA VAL A 63 -5.50 -17.33 -10.32
C VAL A 63 -6.19 -18.67 -10.20
N ASP A 64 -6.33 -19.41 -11.30
CA ASP A 64 -6.97 -20.74 -11.31
C ASP A 64 -6.21 -21.74 -10.41
N GLU A 65 -4.88 -21.68 -10.40
CA GLU A 65 -4.00 -22.52 -9.56
C GLU A 65 -3.78 -21.95 -8.15
N LYS A 66 -4.44 -20.83 -7.77
CA LYS A 66 -4.37 -20.19 -6.44
C LYS A 66 -2.99 -19.65 -6.03
N TYR A 67 -2.10 -19.40 -6.98
CA TYR A 67 -0.88 -18.62 -6.74
C TYR A 67 -1.19 -17.15 -6.49
N ILE A 68 -2.23 -16.61 -7.13
CA ILE A 68 -2.78 -15.27 -6.87
C ILE A 68 -4.17 -15.45 -6.28
N ASP A 69 -4.38 -14.83 -5.12
CA ASP A 69 -5.66 -14.75 -4.44
C ASP A 69 -5.84 -13.35 -3.90
N GLU A 70 -6.82 -12.62 -4.44
CA GLU A 70 -7.03 -11.20 -4.13
C GLU A 70 -7.45 -10.98 -2.68
N GLU A 71 -8.24 -11.89 -2.11
CA GLU A 71 -8.67 -11.80 -0.71
C GLU A 71 -7.52 -12.04 0.26
N ARG A 72 -6.70 -13.08 0.01
CA ARG A 72 -5.48 -13.33 0.80
C ARG A 72 -4.52 -12.15 0.73
N PHE A 73 -4.31 -11.60 -0.48
CA PHE A 73 -3.49 -10.42 -0.67
C PHE A 73 -4.03 -9.23 0.12
N CYS A 74 -5.32 -8.91 0.02
CA CYS A 74 -5.94 -7.78 0.73
C CYS A 74 -5.79 -7.92 2.24
N ARG A 75 -6.08 -9.10 2.78
CA ARG A 75 -5.98 -9.36 4.23
C ARG A 75 -4.53 -9.19 4.71
N ALA A 76 -3.57 -9.76 4.00
CA ALA A 76 -2.15 -9.61 4.34
C ALA A 76 -1.69 -8.16 4.24
N PHE A 77 -2.08 -7.45 3.16
CA PHE A 77 -1.71 -6.06 2.94
C PHE A 77 -2.29 -5.12 4.01
N VAL A 78 -3.58 -5.25 4.31
CA VAL A 78 -4.23 -4.43 5.35
C VAL A 78 -3.54 -4.63 6.69
N ASN A 79 -3.36 -5.89 7.12
CA ASN A 79 -2.71 -6.21 8.38
C ASN A 79 -1.28 -5.67 8.48
N ASP A 80 -0.48 -5.82 7.41
CA ASP A 80 0.88 -5.28 7.35
C ASP A 80 0.88 -3.74 7.49
N LYS A 81 -0.01 -3.06 6.76
CA LYS A 81 0.01 -1.60 6.70
C LYS A 81 -0.46 -0.93 7.98
N TYR A 82 -1.51 -1.40 8.65
CA TYR A 82 -1.93 -0.74 9.88
C TYR A 82 -1.07 -1.13 11.09
N ARG A 83 -0.64 -2.39 11.20
CA ARG A 83 0.15 -2.87 12.35
C ARG A 83 1.61 -2.42 12.31
N PHE A 84 2.27 -2.57 11.15
CA PHE A 84 3.71 -2.30 11.05
C PHE A 84 4.02 -0.94 10.44
N ALA A 85 3.37 -0.57 9.34
CA ALA A 85 3.59 0.73 8.70
C ALA A 85 2.84 1.89 9.40
N LYS A 86 1.91 1.58 10.33
CA LYS A 86 1.11 2.58 11.06
C LYS A 86 0.34 3.50 10.11
N TRP A 87 -0.32 2.91 9.13
CA TRP A 87 -1.17 3.62 8.20
C TRP A 87 -2.63 3.57 8.63
N GLY A 88 -3.35 4.67 8.43
CA GLY A 88 -4.79 4.74 8.60
C GLY A 88 -5.55 4.11 7.43
N LYS A 89 -6.83 3.80 7.66
CA LYS A 89 -7.74 3.13 6.71
C LYS A 89 -7.82 3.83 5.35
N VAL A 90 -7.80 5.18 5.34
CA VAL A 90 -7.85 5.98 4.09
C VAL A 90 -6.64 5.72 3.21
N LYS A 91 -5.45 5.76 3.77
CA LYS A 91 -4.19 5.54 3.02
C LYS A 91 -4.08 4.10 2.52
N ILE A 92 -4.53 3.12 3.32
CA ILE A 92 -4.56 1.71 2.93
C ILE A 92 -5.52 1.52 1.74
N ALA A 93 -6.73 2.11 1.81
CA ALA A 93 -7.70 2.05 0.72
C ALA A 93 -7.15 2.64 -0.58
N GLN A 94 -6.51 3.81 -0.51
CA GLN A 94 -5.87 4.44 -1.67
C GLN A 94 -4.78 3.55 -2.28
N ALA A 95 -3.94 2.94 -1.44
CA ALA A 95 -2.89 2.05 -1.91
C ALA A 95 -3.44 0.78 -2.58
N LEU A 96 -4.53 0.20 -2.07
CA LEU A 96 -5.22 -0.94 -2.69
C LEU A 96 -5.88 -0.56 -4.01
N GLN A 97 -6.48 0.62 -4.12
CA GLN A 97 -7.04 1.13 -5.38
C GLN A 97 -5.97 1.31 -6.46
N LEU A 98 -4.78 1.83 -6.11
CA LEU A 98 -3.65 1.91 -7.04
C LEU A 98 -3.21 0.52 -7.55
N LYS A 99 -3.44 -0.53 -6.77
CA LYS A 99 -3.22 -1.94 -7.16
C LYS A 99 -4.41 -2.55 -7.92
N LYS A 100 -5.38 -1.72 -8.31
CA LYS A 100 -6.59 -2.10 -9.06
C LYS A 100 -7.50 -3.08 -8.29
N ILE A 101 -7.44 -3.07 -6.98
CA ILE A 101 -8.39 -3.77 -6.12
C ILE A 101 -9.70 -2.99 -6.07
N SER A 102 -10.84 -3.69 -6.15
CA SER A 102 -12.15 -3.04 -6.12
C SER A 102 -12.41 -2.35 -4.78
N TYR A 103 -13.18 -1.24 -4.82
CA TYR A 103 -13.56 -0.54 -3.58
C TYR A 103 -14.32 -1.44 -2.61
N ASN A 104 -15.21 -2.30 -3.11
CA ASN A 104 -15.99 -3.20 -2.26
C ASN A 104 -15.09 -4.22 -1.53
N THR A 105 -14.13 -4.80 -2.24
CA THR A 105 -13.14 -5.70 -1.65
C THR A 105 -12.31 -4.97 -0.59
N CYS A 106 -11.79 -3.78 -0.91
CA CYS A 106 -11.05 -2.97 0.06
C CYS A 106 -11.85 -2.70 1.33
N ARG A 107 -13.11 -2.28 1.19
CA ARG A 107 -13.99 -1.95 2.30
C ARG A 107 -14.24 -3.15 3.21
N GLN A 108 -14.44 -4.34 2.64
CA GLN A 108 -14.63 -5.57 3.41
C GLN A 108 -13.46 -5.77 4.38
N PHE A 109 -12.22 -5.78 3.90
CA PHE A 109 -11.04 -6.03 4.71
C PHE A 109 -10.69 -4.90 5.68
N LEU A 110 -11.01 -3.64 5.32
CA LEU A 110 -10.86 -2.51 6.24
C LEU A 110 -11.85 -2.57 7.41
N ASN A 111 -13.03 -3.16 7.20
CA ASN A 111 -14.01 -3.36 8.27
C ASN A 111 -13.67 -4.56 9.18
N GLU A 112 -12.80 -5.47 8.76
CA GLU A 112 -12.27 -6.57 9.58
C GLU A 112 -11.22 -6.10 10.61
N ILE A 113 -10.71 -4.86 10.48
CA ILE A 113 -9.73 -4.30 11.43
C ILE A 113 -10.39 -4.16 12.80
N ASP A 114 -9.75 -4.72 13.83
CA ASP A 114 -10.16 -4.52 15.21
C ASP A 114 -10.03 -3.04 15.61
N GLU A 115 -11.12 -2.44 16.05
CA GLU A 115 -11.19 -0.99 16.30
C GLU A 115 -10.36 -0.60 17.53
N GLU A 116 -10.33 -1.42 18.58
CA GLU A 116 -9.54 -1.13 19.79
C GLU A 116 -8.04 -1.18 19.48
N GLU A 117 -7.59 -2.20 18.74
CA GLU A 117 -6.21 -2.30 18.28
C GLU A 117 -5.84 -1.12 17.39
N TYR A 118 -6.72 -0.72 16.48
CA TYR A 118 -6.51 0.38 15.54
C TYR A 118 -6.36 1.73 16.26
N LEU A 119 -7.24 2.03 17.23
CA LEU A 119 -7.18 3.24 18.04
C LEU A 119 -5.95 3.25 18.95
N SER A 120 -5.58 2.12 19.54
CA SER A 120 -4.34 1.97 20.35
C SER A 120 -3.08 2.26 19.52
N ILE A 121 -3.05 1.82 18.26
CA ILE A 121 -1.95 2.12 17.33
C ILE A 121 -1.88 3.63 17.04
N LEU A 122 -3.03 4.27 16.80
CA LEU A 122 -3.11 5.71 16.56
C LEU A 122 -2.66 6.50 17.78
N ASP A 123 -3.14 6.15 18.98
CA ASP A 123 -2.77 6.79 20.24
C ASP A 123 -1.26 6.71 20.50
N SER A 124 -0.69 5.50 20.38
CA SER A 124 0.77 5.29 20.50
C SER A 124 1.57 6.13 19.49
N LEU A 125 1.06 6.27 18.28
CA LEU A 125 1.67 7.05 17.23
C LEU A 125 1.63 8.55 17.52
N LEU A 126 0.50 9.06 18.03
CA LEU A 126 0.32 10.46 18.42
C LEU A 126 1.17 10.79 19.65
N THR A 127 1.19 9.93 20.68
CA THR A 127 2.02 10.09 21.87
C THR A 127 3.51 10.15 21.53
N ALA A 128 3.99 9.25 20.67
CA ALA A 128 5.37 9.28 20.18
C ALA A 128 5.68 10.57 19.40
N LYS A 129 4.73 11.02 18.56
CA LYS A 129 4.89 12.23 17.75
C LYS A 129 4.87 13.49 18.60
N ARG A 130 4.02 13.57 19.64
CA ARG A 130 3.91 14.68 20.61
C ARG A 130 5.28 15.03 21.19
N LYS A 131 6.07 14.04 21.58
CA LYS A 131 7.43 14.22 22.15
C LYS A 131 8.43 14.91 21.22
N SER A 132 8.19 14.89 19.91
CA SER A 132 9.08 15.47 18.88
C SER A 132 8.59 16.80 18.31
N ILE A 133 7.41 17.27 18.72
CA ILE A 133 6.81 18.51 18.23
C ILE A 133 7.14 19.67 19.17
N HIS A 134 7.66 20.76 18.59
CA HIS A 134 7.73 22.05 19.29
C HIS A 134 6.48 22.86 18.97
N ALA A 135 5.75 23.28 19.98
CA ALA A 135 4.55 24.10 19.89
C ALA A 135 4.52 25.12 21.01
N GLU A 136 3.97 26.29 20.75
CA GLU A 136 3.86 27.38 21.74
C GLU A 136 2.69 27.19 22.70
N ASN A 137 1.68 26.43 22.29
CA ASN A 137 0.50 26.13 23.05
C ASN A 137 -0.16 24.83 22.60
N GLU A 138 -1.12 24.33 23.38
CA GLU A 138 -1.83 23.07 23.14
C GLU A 138 -2.63 23.10 21.83
N TYR A 139 -3.22 24.23 21.45
CA TYR A 139 -3.93 24.37 20.19
C TYR A 139 -3.03 24.14 18.97
N GLU A 140 -1.84 24.73 18.99
CA GLU A 140 -0.84 24.52 17.92
C GLU A 140 -0.34 23.07 17.89
N LEU A 141 -0.09 22.49 19.06
CA LEU A 141 0.33 21.09 19.19
C LEU A 141 -0.71 20.14 18.60
N ASN A 142 -1.97 20.28 18.99
CA ASN A 142 -3.08 19.45 18.51
C ASN A 142 -3.27 19.63 17.00
N GLY A 143 -3.13 20.85 16.48
CA GLY A 143 -3.15 21.11 15.05
C GLY A 143 -2.03 20.40 14.27
N LYS A 144 -0.82 20.33 14.82
CA LYS A 144 0.32 19.60 14.23
C LYS A 144 0.12 18.09 14.29
N LEU A 145 -0.41 17.56 15.39
CA LEU A 145 -0.74 16.14 15.56
C LEU A 145 -1.83 15.71 14.60
N MET A 146 -2.91 16.49 14.43
CA MET A 146 -3.98 16.21 13.48
C MET A 146 -3.44 16.13 12.04
N ARG A 147 -2.64 17.11 11.59
CA ARG A 147 -2.05 17.09 10.24
C ARG A 147 -1.15 15.87 10.03
N PHE A 148 -0.36 15.51 11.03
CA PHE A 148 0.48 14.32 10.99
C PHE A 148 -0.34 13.05 10.83
N ALA A 149 -1.37 12.84 11.67
CA ALA A 149 -2.21 11.64 11.60
C ALA A 149 -3.03 11.57 10.29
N LEU A 150 -3.56 12.70 9.81
CA LEU A 150 -4.21 12.79 8.50
C LEU A 150 -3.26 12.38 7.35
N SER A 151 -1.99 12.81 7.40
CA SER A 151 -0.98 12.42 6.40
C SER A 151 -0.66 10.92 6.42
N ARG A 152 -0.91 10.27 7.55
CA ARG A 152 -0.82 8.81 7.70
C ARG A 152 -2.08 8.08 7.24
N GLY A 153 -3.17 8.82 6.95
CA GLY A 153 -4.43 8.30 6.44
C GLY A 153 -5.43 7.89 7.52
N PHE A 154 -5.26 8.38 8.75
CA PHE A 154 -6.28 8.20 9.80
C PHE A 154 -7.45 9.15 9.56
N GLU A 155 -8.66 8.76 9.99
CA GLU A 155 -9.86 9.57 9.86
C GLU A 155 -9.95 10.60 10.99
N MET A 156 -10.52 11.77 10.67
CA MET A 156 -10.61 12.88 11.64
C MET A 156 -11.36 12.50 12.93
N LYS A 157 -12.39 11.63 12.83
CA LYS A 157 -13.14 11.15 14.00
C LYS A 157 -12.25 10.41 15.00
N ASP A 158 -11.38 9.52 14.49
CA ASP A 158 -10.48 8.70 15.30
C ASP A 158 -9.36 9.55 15.92
N ILE A 159 -8.84 10.50 15.14
CA ILE A 159 -7.81 11.45 15.60
C ILE A 159 -8.33 12.31 16.74
N ARG A 160 -9.54 12.87 16.61
CA ARG A 160 -10.15 13.67 17.67
C ARG A 160 -10.41 12.86 18.92
N HIS A 161 -10.88 11.63 18.76
CA HIS A 161 -11.11 10.73 19.90
C HIS A 161 -9.81 10.51 20.70
N CYS A 162 -8.70 10.18 20.03
CA CYS A 162 -7.42 9.97 20.71
C CYS A 162 -6.84 11.25 21.33
N ILE A 163 -6.99 12.42 20.68
CA ILE A 163 -6.51 13.70 21.24
C ILE A 163 -7.31 14.09 22.48
N GLN A 164 -8.64 13.98 22.48
CA GLN A 164 -9.50 14.29 23.62
C GLN A 164 -9.21 13.41 24.84
N LEU A 165 -8.99 12.10 24.62
CA LEU A 165 -8.62 11.19 25.71
C LEU A 165 -7.25 11.54 26.34
N SER A 166 -6.30 12.07 25.55
CA SER A 166 -5.01 12.50 26.10
C SER A 166 -5.12 13.77 26.94
N ASP A 167 -5.99 14.72 26.55
CA ASP A 167 -6.20 15.96 27.28
C ASP A 167 -6.90 15.71 28.66
N GLU A 168 -7.84 14.74 28.72
CA GLU A 168 -8.50 14.35 29.95
C GLU A 168 -7.56 13.63 30.95
N ASN A 169 -6.52 12.96 30.48
CA ASN A 169 -5.55 12.26 31.33
C ASN A 169 -4.46 13.20 31.91
N ASP A 170 -4.16 14.31 31.22
CA ASP A 170 -3.16 15.29 31.67
C ASP A 170 -3.72 16.22 32.83
N ASP A 171 -5.04 16.27 33.01
CA ASP A 171 -5.69 17.07 34.08
C ASP A 171 -5.69 16.38 35.47
N PHE A 172 -5.13 15.16 35.58
CA PHE A 172 -5.09 14.39 36.84
C PHE A 172 -3.69 14.23 37.46
N GLU A 173 -2.67 14.92 36.99
CA GLU A 173 -1.36 15.08 37.66
C GLU A 173 -1.18 16.51 38.18
#